data_82f7ca1534b4da3c65962e37219a781b
#
_entry.id   82f7ca1534b4da3c65962e37219a781b
#
_cell.length_a   1.000
_cell.length_b   1.000
_cell.length_c   1.000
_cell.angle_alpha   90.00
_cell.angle_beta   90.00
_cell.angle_gamma   90.00
#
_symmetry.space_group_name_H-M   'P 1'
#
loop_
_entity.id
_entity.type
_entity.pdbx_description
1 polymer ?
#
loop_
_entity_poly.entity_id
_entity_poly.type
_entity_poly.pdbx_seq_one_letter_code
_entity_poly.pdbx_strand_id
1 'polypeptide(L)'
;LGDVYKRQILESPWFALHVSSLLFAYASFAIACVIGITYLLLFKELKAKHLGVFYARLPSLHILDYMNTRAIAVGWLFLTVGLIVGVVWTSQEHVDGTDPRMQAMTLLDPKIFVALFCWVIYSFELYAHRAMGWTGRRIAWLSTFGFAIVLLNFVPIGYFLTSSHNF
;
A
#
# COMPACT_ATOMS: atom_id res chain seq x y z
N LEU A 1 -11.49 -26.74 -19.83
CA LEU A 1 -11.67 -25.35 -20.31
C LEU A 1 -11.26 -24.31 -19.23
N GLY A 2 -11.65 -24.49 -17.96
CA GLY A 2 -11.32 -23.55 -16.88
C GLY A 2 -9.83 -23.44 -16.54
N ASP A 3 -9.07 -24.52 -16.66
CA ASP A 3 -7.65 -24.53 -16.28
C ASP A 3 -6.74 -23.95 -17.39
N VAL A 4 -7.11 -24.09 -18.65
CA VAL A 4 -6.41 -23.47 -19.79
C VAL A 4 -6.57 -21.96 -19.73
N TYR A 5 -7.77 -21.49 -19.37
CA TYR A 5 -8.07 -20.06 -19.27
C TYR A 5 -7.35 -19.39 -18.07
N LYS A 6 -7.31 -20.07 -16.91
CA LYS A 6 -6.53 -19.58 -15.76
C LYS A 6 -5.05 -19.42 -16.08
N ARG A 7 -4.47 -20.32 -16.87
CA ARG A 7 -3.08 -20.20 -17.35
C ARG A 7 -2.89 -18.98 -18.25
N GLN A 8 -3.82 -18.73 -19.15
CA GLN A 8 -3.73 -17.61 -20.09
C GLN A 8 -3.79 -16.24 -19.39
N ILE A 9 -4.61 -16.09 -18.34
CA ILE A 9 -4.65 -14.88 -17.51
C ILE A 9 -3.33 -14.70 -16.75
N LEU A 10 -2.80 -15.77 -16.16
CA LEU A 10 -1.54 -15.74 -15.40
C LEU A 10 -0.32 -15.49 -16.30
N GLU A 11 -0.39 -15.84 -17.57
CA GLU A 11 0.64 -15.59 -18.56
C GLU A 11 0.56 -14.19 -19.18
N SER A 12 -0.49 -13.43 -18.87
CA SER A 12 -0.61 -12.03 -19.34
C SER A 12 0.47 -11.15 -18.69
N PRO A 13 1.32 -10.47 -19.48
CA PRO A 13 2.33 -9.55 -18.93
C PRO A 13 1.72 -8.38 -18.16
N TRP A 14 0.50 -7.97 -18.48
CA TRP A 14 -0.24 -6.93 -17.77
C TRP A 14 -0.62 -7.35 -16.35
N PHE A 15 -1.07 -8.61 -16.18
CA PHE A 15 -1.37 -9.17 -14.86
C PHE A 15 -0.10 -9.24 -13.99
N ALA A 16 0.98 -9.76 -14.55
CA ALA A 16 2.26 -9.85 -13.83
C ALA A 16 2.77 -8.48 -13.39
N LEU A 17 2.67 -7.47 -14.27
CA LEU A 17 3.10 -6.10 -13.98
C LEU A 17 2.20 -5.45 -12.91
N HIS A 18 0.88 -5.63 -12.98
CA HIS A 18 -0.07 -5.13 -11.99
C HIS A 18 0.24 -5.71 -10.60
N VAL A 19 0.29 -7.03 -10.50
CA VAL A 19 0.50 -7.72 -9.21
C VAL A 19 1.87 -7.39 -8.62
N SER A 20 2.94 -7.42 -9.42
CA SER A 20 4.28 -7.09 -8.93
C SER A 20 4.38 -5.65 -8.45
N SER A 21 3.79 -4.69 -9.18
CA SER A 21 3.75 -3.28 -8.76
C SER A 21 3.04 -3.12 -7.42
N LEU A 22 1.88 -3.77 -7.21
CA LEU A 22 1.17 -3.72 -5.93
C LEU A 22 1.97 -4.36 -4.79
N LEU A 23 2.66 -5.47 -5.04
CA LEU A 23 3.53 -6.11 -4.04
C LEU A 23 4.66 -5.19 -3.61
N PHE A 24 5.34 -4.53 -4.56
CA PHE A 24 6.38 -3.55 -4.25
C PHE A 24 5.84 -2.33 -3.50
N ALA A 25 4.64 -1.86 -3.85
CA ALA A 25 3.97 -0.79 -3.12
C ALA A 25 3.74 -1.16 -1.66
N TYR A 26 3.10 -2.31 -1.41
CA TYR A 26 2.79 -2.76 -0.05
C TYR A 26 4.05 -3.07 0.77
N ALA A 27 5.08 -3.66 0.17
CA ALA A 27 6.37 -3.86 0.82
C ALA A 27 7.01 -2.53 1.25
N SER A 28 6.97 -1.52 0.38
CA SER A 28 7.49 -0.17 0.68
C SER A 28 6.70 0.50 1.80
N PHE A 29 5.38 0.37 1.84
CA PHE A 29 4.54 0.90 2.92
C PHE A 29 4.76 0.16 4.24
N ALA A 30 5.00 -1.16 4.20
CA ALA A 30 5.39 -1.93 5.39
C ALA A 30 6.73 -1.42 5.97
N ILE A 31 7.71 -1.17 5.11
CA ILE A 31 8.99 -0.59 5.52
C ILE A 31 8.78 0.81 6.13
N ALA A 32 7.96 1.67 5.49
CA ALA A 32 7.63 2.98 6.01
C ALA A 32 6.96 2.89 7.39
N CYS A 33 6.05 1.96 7.60
CA CYS A 33 5.40 1.71 8.89
C CYS A 33 6.42 1.34 9.97
N VAL A 34 7.32 0.40 9.67
CA VAL A 34 8.38 -0.01 10.62
C VAL A 34 9.29 1.17 10.98
N ILE A 35 9.70 1.97 9.98
CA ILE A 35 10.50 3.18 10.22
C ILE A 35 9.71 4.20 11.04
N GLY A 36 8.42 4.40 10.74
CA GLY A 36 7.53 5.30 11.49
C GLY A 36 7.40 4.90 12.96
N ILE A 37 7.16 3.61 13.23
CA ILE A 37 7.12 3.08 14.60
C ILE A 37 8.47 3.30 15.29
N THR A 38 9.57 2.99 14.62
CA THR A 38 10.93 3.18 15.14
C THR A 38 11.20 4.65 15.50
N TYR A 39 10.77 5.57 14.62
CA TYR A 39 10.83 7.01 14.88
C TYR A 39 10.05 7.40 16.15
N LEU A 40 8.82 6.91 16.30
CA LEU A 40 7.97 7.23 17.45
C LEU A 40 8.55 6.71 18.77
N LEU A 41 9.11 5.51 18.75
CA LEU A 41 9.79 4.92 19.92
C LEU A 41 11.02 5.73 20.33
N LEU A 42 11.89 6.05 19.37
CA LEU A 42 13.07 6.86 19.61
C LEU A 42 12.71 8.27 20.11
N PHE A 43 11.68 8.89 19.50
CA PHE A 43 11.17 10.19 19.95
C PHE A 43 10.66 10.15 21.40
N LYS A 44 10.00 9.05 21.81
CA LYS A 44 9.51 8.85 23.17
C LYS A 44 10.66 8.74 24.19
N GLU A 45 11.72 7.98 23.87
CA GLU A 45 12.91 7.87 24.71
C GLU A 45 13.62 9.22 24.90
N LEU A 46 13.84 9.96 23.82
CA LEU A 46 14.46 11.28 23.87
C LEU A 46 13.65 12.27 24.70
N LYS A 47 12.31 12.26 24.59
CA LYS A 47 11.43 13.11 25.38
C LYS A 47 11.46 12.75 26.88
N ALA A 48 11.59 11.48 27.20
CA ALA A 48 11.67 10.99 28.57
C ALA A 48 13.04 11.24 29.21
N LYS A 49 14.03 11.76 28.46
CA LYS A 49 15.43 11.91 28.88
C LYS A 49 16.06 10.60 29.39
N HIS A 50 15.51 9.48 29.00
CA HIS A 50 16.00 8.14 29.31
C HIS A 50 16.69 7.60 28.07
N LEU A 51 18.04 7.67 28.04
CA LEU A 51 18.83 7.15 26.94
C LEU A 51 18.86 5.62 27.01
N GLY A 52 17.85 4.99 26.41
CA GLY A 52 17.69 3.54 26.37
C GLY A 52 18.45 2.87 25.23
N VAL A 53 18.15 1.60 25.02
CA VAL A 53 18.80 0.75 24.00
C VAL A 53 18.58 1.27 22.58
N PHE A 54 17.43 1.92 22.32
CA PHE A 54 17.09 2.47 21.00
C PHE A 54 17.99 3.65 20.64
N TYR A 55 18.24 4.56 21.59
CA TYR A 55 19.11 5.71 21.33
C TYR A 55 20.53 5.30 20.93
N ALA A 56 21.07 4.25 21.55
CA ALA A 56 22.46 3.82 21.31
C ALA A 56 22.66 3.08 19.97
N ARG A 57 21.59 2.54 19.37
CA ARG A 57 21.68 1.64 18.21
C ARG A 57 20.95 2.14 16.96
N LEU A 58 20.08 3.14 17.09
CA LEU A 58 19.27 3.63 15.97
C LEU A 58 19.89 4.88 15.33
N PRO A 59 19.63 5.09 14.01
CA PRO A 59 19.98 6.32 13.32
C PRO A 59 19.29 7.53 13.95
N SER A 60 19.79 8.74 13.65
CA SER A 60 19.16 9.98 14.11
C SER A 60 17.72 10.12 13.59
N LEU A 61 16.89 10.85 14.35
CA LEU A 61 15.50 11.12 13.96
C LEU A 61 15.37 11.73 12.55
N HIS A 62 16.34 12.54 12.14
CA HIS A 62 16.37 13.13 10.79
C HIS A 62 16.57 12.08 9.70
N ILE A 63 17.44 11.11 9.92
CA ILE A 63 17.66 10.00 8.99
C ILE A 63 16.42 9.12 8.89
N LEU A 64 15.78 8.83 10.02
CA LEU A 64 14.54 8.04 10.04
C LEU A 64 13.40 8.76 9.30
N ASP A 65 13.23 10.06 9.49
CA ASP A 65 12.24 10.86 8.77
C ASP A 65 12.48 10.86 7.26
N TYR A 66 13.74 11.05 6.84
CA TYR A 66 14.14 10.98 5.44
C TYR A 66 13.86 9.60 4.83
N MET A 67 14.24 8.52 5.51
CA MET A 67 14.03 7.14 5.05
C MET A 67 12.53 6.82 4.96
N ASN A 68 11.74 7.24 5.94
CA ASN A 68 10.29 7.06 5.96
C ASN A 68 9.65 7.72 4.73
N THR A 69 9.95 9.00 4.50
CA THR A 69 9.42 9.75 3.35
C THR A 69 9.82 9.13 2.01
N ARG A 70 11.04 8.60 1.90
CA ARG A 70 11.50 7.90 0.69
C ARG A 70 10.77 6.59 0.47
N ALA A 71 10.56 5.79 1.51
CA ALA A 71 9.82 4.55 1.43
C ALA A 71 8.36 4.80 0.99
N ILE A 72 7.72 5.85 1.54
CA ILE A 72 6.37 6.26 1.14
C ILE A 72 6.34 6.69 -0.34
N ALA A 73 7.30 7.49 -0.78
CA ALA A 73 7.35 7.96 -2.17
C ALA A 73 7.52 6.80 -3.17
N VAL A 74 8.36 5.83 -2.86
CA VAL A 74 8.54 4.62 -3.66
C VAL A 74 7.26 3.80 -3.69
N GLY A 75 6.65 3.55 -2.52
CA GLY A 75 5.38 2.82 -2.42
C GLY A 75 4.25 3.49 -3.19
N TRP A 76 4.13 4.81 -3.09
CA TRP A 76 3.14 5.59 -3.81
C TRP A 76 3.34 5.52 -5.34
N LEU A 77 4.59 5.58 -5.81
CA LEU A 77 4.92 5.44 -7.23
C LEU A 77 4.46 4.07 -7.76
N PHE A 78 4.84 2.99 -7.07
CA PHE A 78 4.45 1.63 -7.47
C PHE A 78 2.94 1.40 -7.37
N LEU A 79 2.27 1.96 -6.37
CA LEU A 79 0.82 1.90 -6.25
C LEU A 79 0.14 2.62 -7.43
N THR A 80 0.65 3.79 -7.82
CA THR A 80 0.13 4.54 -8.98
C THR A 80 0.30 3.74 -10.27
N VAL A 81 1.48 3.16 -10.51
CA VAL A 81 1.72 2.28 -11.67
C VAL A 81 0.77 1.08 -11.62
N GLY A 82 0.63 0.43 -10.47
CA GLY A 82 -0.27 -0.71 -10.31
C GLY A 82 -1.73 -0.35 -10.61
N LEU A 83 -2.22 0.79 -10.13
CA LEU A 83 -3.58 1.27 -10.41
C LEU A 83 -3.79 1.55 -11.91
N ILE A 84 -2.85 2.26 -12.56
CA ILE A 84 -2.93 2.56 -13.99
C ILE A 84 -2.96 1.27 -14.82
N VAL A 85 -2.02 0.36 -14.55
CA VAL A 85 -1.94 -0.92 -15.26
C VAL A 85 -3.21 -1.74 -15.03
N GLY A 86 -3.76 -1.75 -13.82
CA GLY A 86 -5.01 -2.44 -13.50
C GLY A 86 -6.19 -1.90 -14.30
N VAL A 87 -6.34 -0.57 -14.42
CA VAL A 87 -7.39 0.06 -15.22
C VAL A 87 -7.22 -0.25 -16.71
N VAL A 88 -6.00 -0.13 -17.25
CA VAL A 88 -5.71 -0.44 -18.66
C VAL A 88 -6.02 -1.89 -18.96
N TRP A 89 -5.58 -2.81 -18.13
CA TRP A 89 -5.83 -4.25 -18.30
C TRP A 89 -7.33 -4.55 -18.27
N THR A 90 -8.06 -4.04 -17.28
CA THR A 90 -9.50 -4.26 -17.16
C THR A 90 -10.25 -3.69 -18.37
N SER A 91 -9.85 -2.53 -18.90
CA SER A 91 -10.49 -1.94 -20.07
C SER A 91 -10.27 -2.75 -21.35
N GLN A 92 -9.10 -3.36 -21.53
CA GLN A 92 -8.80 -4.22 -22.68
C GLN A 92 -9.63 -5.51 -22.64
N GLU A 93 -9.73 -6.17 -21.49
CA GLU A 93 -10.54 -7.38 -21.31
C GLU A 93 -12.05 -7.11 -21.54
N HIS A 94 -12.56 -5.92 -21.22
CA HIS A 94 -13.95 -5.55 -21.51
C HIS A 94 -14.23 -5.40 -23.02
N VAL A 95 -13.23 -5.01 -23.81
CA VAL A 95 -13.36 -4.87 -25.27
C VAL A 95 -13.36 -6.23 -25.97
N ASP A 96 -12.54 -7.17 -25.48
CA ASP A 96 -12.39 -8.50 -26.11
C ASP A 96 -13.49 -9.50 -25.67
N GLY A 97 -14.32 -9.16 -24.70
CA GLY A 97 -15.66 -9.73 -24.46
C GLY A 97 -15.75 -11.21 -24.09
N THR A 98 -14.67 -11.85 -23.62
CA THR A 98 -14.61 -13.33 -23.51
C THR A 98 -14.93 -13.90 -22.13
N ASP A 99 -14.91 -13.10 -21.05
CA ASP A 99 -15.19 -13.65 -19.70
C ASP A 99 -16.33 -12.92 -18.96
N PRO A 100 -17.46 -13.61 -18.67
CA PRO A 100 -18.55 -13.04 -17.88
C PRO A 100 -18.12 -12.65 -16.45
N ARG A 101 -17.03 -13.22 -15.91
CA ARG A 101 -16.52 -12.90 -14.57
C ARG A 101 -15.71 -11.59 -14.56
N MET A 102 -15.03 -11.29 -15.65
CA MET A 102 -14.36 -10.00 -15.83
C MET A 102 -15.38 -8.88 -16.08
N GLN A 103 -16.49 -9.17 -16.75
CA GLN A 103 -17.61 -8.23 -16.89
C GLN A 103 -18.28 -7.92 -15.53
N ALA A 104 -18.20 -8.82 -14.56
CA ALA A 104 -18.70 -8.62 -13.20
C ALA A 104 -17.71 -7.82 -12.30
N MET A 105 -16.46 -7.59 -12.70
CA MET A 105 -15.55 -6.66 -12.06
C MET A 105 -15.98 -5.24 -12.36
N THR A 106 -17.02 -4.79 -11.67
CA THR A 106 -17.47 -3.39 -11.74
C THR A 106 -16.44 -2.50 -11.06
N LEU A 107 -16.32 -1.26 -11.51
CA LEU A 107 -15.55 -0.18 -10.83
C LEU A 107 -15.99 0.03 -9.36
N LEU A 108 -17.05 -0.65 -8.94
CA LEU A 108 -17.62 -0.67 -7.58
C LEU A 108 -17.06 -1.81 -6.71
N ASP A 109 -16.02 -2.55 -7.16
CA ASP A 109 -15.38 -3.56 -6.32
C ASP A 109 -14.77 -2.90 -5.06
N PRO A 110 -15.10 -3.35 -3.85
CA PRO A 110 -14.56 -2.80 -2.60
C PRO A 110 -13.02 -2.73 -2.58
N LYS A 111 -12.33 -3.63 -3.27
CA LYS A 111 -10.87 -3.65 -3.36
C LYS A 111 -10.31 -2.42 -4.09
N ILE A 112 -11.00 -1.94 -5.12
CA ILE A 112 -10.61 -0.74 -5.86
C ILE A 112 -10.75 0.50 -4.98
N PHE A 113 -11.87 0.61 -4.24
CA PHE A 113 -12.08 1.72 -3.30
C PHE A 113 -11.00 1.79 -2.24
N VAL A 114 -10.58 0.66 -1.70
CA VAL A 114 -9.53 0.64 -0.69
C VAL A 114 -8.18 1.00 -1.28
N ALA A 115 -7.83 0.52 -2.47
CA ALA A 115 -6.60 0.90 -3.14
C ALA A 115 -6.56 2.41 -3.45
N LEU A 116 -7.69 2.99 -3.91
CA LEU A 116 -7.83 4.43 -4.10
C LEU A 116 -7.73 5.20 -2.78
N PHE A 117 -8.37 4.71 -1.72
CA PHE A 117 -8.31 5.34 -0.41
C PHE A 117 -6.86 5.35 0.14
N CYS A 118 -6.14 4.24 0.02
CA CYS A 118 -4.71 4.18 0.33
C CYS A 118 -3.91 5.17 -0.51
N TRP A 119 -4.18 5.24 -1.80
CA TRP A 119 -3.51 6.19 -2.69
C TRP A 119 -3.75 7.65 -2.26
N VAL A 120 -4.96 8.01 -1.86
CA VAL A 120 -5.30 9.35 -1.35
C VAL A 120 -4.56 9.64 -0.04
N ILE A 121 -4.53 8.70 0.91
CA ILE A 121 -3.82 8.87 2.20
C ILE A 121 -2.34 9.15 1.95
N TYR A 122 -1.66 8.33 1.17
CA TYR A 122 -0.23 8.49 0.92
C TYR A 122 0.09 9.69 0.02
N SER A 123 -0.82 10.07 -0.89
CA SER A 123 -0.73 11.34 -1.63
C SER A 123 -0.79 12.53 -0.70
N PHE A 124 -1.74 12.51 0.27
CA PHE A 124 -1.85 13.56 1.28
C PHE A 124 -0.59 13.60 2.16
N GLU A 125 -0.04 12.47 2.55
CA GLU A 125 1.17 12.39 3.36
C GLU A 125 2.38 13.03 2.64
N LEU A 126 2.59 12.72 1.36
CA LEU A 126 3.63 13.33 0.54
C LEU A 126 3.41 14.82 0.32
N TYR A 127 2.16 15.23 0.10
CA TYR A 127 1.80 16.64 0.00
C TYR A 127 2.05 17.39 1.31
N ALA A 128 1.62 16.83 2.43
CA ALA A 128 1.82 17.43 3.75
C ALA A 128 3.32 17.60 4.08
N HIS A 129 4.14 16.61 3.71
CA HIS A 129 5.59 16.71 3.88
C HIS A 129 6.20 17.82 3.01
N ARG A 130 5.82 17.91 1.71
CA ARG A 130 6.42 18.87 0.78
C ARG A 130 5.85 20.29 0.86
N ALA A 131 4.53 20.43 0.95
CA ALA A 131 3.85 21.72 0.87
C ALA A 131 3.57 22.33 2.25
N MET A 132 3.24 21.49 3.24
CA MET A 132 2.91 21.95 4.59
C MET A 132 4.09 21.91 5.55
N GLY A 133 5.26 21.38 5.11
CA GLY A 133 6.45 21.26 5.94
C GLY A 133 6.28 20.30 7.13
N TRP A 134 5.33 19.36 7.05
CA TRP A 134 5.17 18.36 8.10
C TRP A 134 6.34 17.39 8.07
N THR A 135 7.00 17.25 9.21
CA THR A 135 8.15 16.37 9.37
C THR A 135 8.05 15.61 10.69
N GLY A 136 8.84 14.56 10.80
CA GLY A 136 9.07 13.84 12.02
C GLY A 136 7.81 13.14 12.55
N ARG A 137 7.38 13.51 13.76
CA ARG A 137 6.33 12.80 14.49
C ARG A 137 4.99 12.73 13.73
N ARG A 138 4.60 13.78 12.99
CA ARG A 138 3.32 13.82 12.28
C ARG A 138 3.31 12.84 11.12
N ILE A 139 4.38 12.82 10.35
CA ILE A 139 4.57 11.89 9.23
C ILE A 139 4.67 10.45 9.74
N ALA A 140 5.44 10.19 10.80
CA ALA A 140 5.56 8.86 11.39
C ALA A 140 4.21 8.29 11.88
N TRP A 141 3.32 9.11 12.42
CA TRP A 141 1.97 8.69 12.75
C TRP A 141 1.13 8.38 11.52
N LEU A 142 1.18 9.23 10.48
CA LEU A 142 0.42 9.05 9.24
C LEU A 142 0.84 7.76 8.54
N SER A 143 2.13 7.48 8.37
CA SER A 143 2.61 6.25 7.73
C SER A 143 2.23 5.00 8.52
N THR A 144 2.28 5.06 9.86
CA THR A 144 1.89 3.94 10.72
C THR A 144 0.39 3.66 10.61
N PHE A 145 -0.47 4.69 10.72
CA PHE A 145 -1.91 4.54 10.56
C PHE A 145 -2.32 4.17 9.14
N GLY A 146 -1.70 4.77 8.12
CA GLY A 146 -1.96 4.44 6.73
C GLY A 146 -1.74 2.94 6.46
N PHE A 147 -0.64 2.38 6.95
CA PHE A 147 -0.38 0.95 6.80
C PHE A 147 -1.30 0.07 7.65
N ALA A 148 -1.68 0.49 8.85
CA ALA A 148 -2.67 -0.23 9.66
C ALA A 148 -4.01 -0.35 8.92
N ILE A 149 -4.46 0.69 8.19
CA ILE A 149 -5.66 0.65 7.35
C ILE A 149 -5.47 -0.35 6.19
N VAL A 150 -4.29 -0.37 5.55
CA VAL A 150 -3.97 -1.36 4.50
C VAL A 150 -4.09 -2.79 5.06
N LEU A 151 -3.54 -3.05 6.23
CA LEU A 151 -3.62 -4.37 6.89
C LEU A 151 -5.05 -4.76 7.26
N LEU A 152 -5.83 -3.84 7.82
CA LEU A 152 -7.24 -4.07 8.15
C LEU A 152 -8.07 -4.43 6.92
N ASN A 153 -7.72 -3.91 5.75
CA ASN A 153 -8.36 -4.30 4.51
C ASN A 153 -7.99 -5.71 4.04
N PHE A 154 -6.74 -6.12 4.24
CA PHE A 154 -6.28 -7.45 3.79
C PHE A 154 -6.90 -8.59 4.61
N VAL A 155 -7.08 -8.42 5.92
CA VAL A 155 -7.54 -9.47 6.84
C VAL A 155 -9.06 -9.69 6.80
N PRO A 156 -9.94 -8.67 6.88
CA PRO A 156 -11.38 -8.92 6.95
C PRO A 156 -12.03 -9.23 5.60
N ILE A 157 -11.59 -8.59 4.52
CA ILE A 157 -12.21 -8.77 3.20
C ILE A 157 -11.94 -10.19 2.67
N GLY A 158 -10.75 -10.74 2.91
CA GLY A 158 -10.44 -12.13 2.59
C GLY A 158 -11.23 -13.13 3.43
N TYR A 159 -11.51 -12.83 4.71
CA TYR A 159 -12.12 -13.78 5.64
C TYR A 159 -13.66 -13.72 5.63
N PHE A 160 -14.26 -12.53 5.59
CA PHE A 160 -15.71 -12.36 5.65
C PHE A 160 -16.43 -12.51 4.31
N LEU A 161 -15.80 -12.17 3.19
CA LEU A 161 -16.43 -12.30 1.88
C LEU A 161 -16.21 -13.68 1.24
N THR A 162 -15.18 -14.43 1.64
CA THR A 162 -14.99 -15.82 1.17
C THR A 162 -15.83 -16.82 1.95
N SER A 163 -16.26 -16.52 3.16
CA SER A 163 -17.11 -17.45 3.95
C SER A 163 -18.58 -17.45 3.53
N SER A 164 -19.04 -16.49 2.74
CA SER A 164 -20.43 -16.43 2.25
C SER A 164 -20.66 -17.14 0.90
N HIS A 165 -19.66 -17.83 0.35
CA HIS A 165 -19.76 -18.52 -0.94
C HIS A 165 -19.40 -20.00 -0.88
N ASN A 166 -19.54 -20.63 0.28
CA ASN A 166 -19.54 -22.09 0.41
C ASN A 166 -21.00 -22.60 0.39
N PHE A 167 -21.59 -22.65 -0.79
CA PHE A 167 -22.65 -23.58 -1.16
C PHE A 167 -22.36 -24.12 -2.57
#